data_3692be92f3cb91bd1de2d6f0ec61564a
#
_entry.id   3692be92f3cb91bd1de2d6f0ec61564a
#
_cell.length_a   1.000
_cell.length_b   1.000
_cell.length_c   1.000
_cell.angle_alpha   90.00
_cell.angle_beta   90.00
_cell.angle_gamma   90.00
#
_symmetry.space_group_name_H-M   'P 1'
#
loop_
_entity.id
_entity.type
_entity.pdbx_description
1 polymer ?
#
loop_
_entity_poly.entity_id
_entity_poly.type
_entity_poly.pdbx_seq_one_letter_code
_entity_poly.pdbx_strand_id
1 'polypeptide(L)'
;MNEHVQTATISERADELEEQMMNELAERVATKSVLFGMADGKIEMMNGFDFKKNNPDKYFLMNADPRLPQMPAKPTLLDFFRNRFASLNHLLQSANLALKNGHNEKIVLACLLHDIGVASFIRCDHGYWGAQMIEPYVDEEVSWAVRMHQALRFFPDPSVGYEYPQMYINNFGADYKPEPYIVRDYERARNHKWYMSARLICVNDIYTFDPNAKVNLDDFVDLVGRNFRQPEEGLGFDDSPSAHMWRTLMWPTRYL
;
A
#
# COMPACT_ATOMS: atom_id res chain seq x y z
N MET A 1 31.78 -48.86 -16.01
CA MET A 1 31.85 -47.37 -15.95
C MET A 1 30.73 -46.94 -15.07
N ASN A 2 31.01 -46.58 -13.82
CA ASN A 2 30.01 -46.01 -12.94
C ASN A 2 29.95 -44.49 -13.23
N GLU A 3 28.87 -44.08 -13.85
CA GLU A 3 28.54 -42.66 -13.91
C GLU A 3 28.19 -42.21 -12.49
N HIS A 4 29.09 -41.43 -11.90
CA HIS A 4 28.77 -40.64 -10.72
C HIS A 4 27.76 -39.57 -11.15
N VAL A 5 26.50 -39.85 -10.89
CA VAL A 5 25.48 -38.80 -10.88
C VAL A 5 25.85 -37.84 -9.77
N GLN A 6 26.47 -36.72 -10.13
CA GLN A 6 26.76 -35.62 -9.22
C GLN A 6 25.42 -35.06 -8.72
N THR A 7 25.02 -35.42 -7.51
CA THR A 7 23.82 -34.85 -6.88
C THR A 7 24.11 -33.39 -6.55
N ALA A 8 23.28 -32.50 -7.14
CA ALA A 8 23.34 -31.06 -6.89
C ALA A 8 23.33 -30.78 -5.37
N THR A 9 24.14 -29.82 -4.94
CA THR A 9 24.19 -29.36 -3.55
C THR A 9 22.86 -28.71 -3.15
N ILE A 10 22.63 -28.54 -1.86
CA ILE A 10 21.43 -27.86 -1.35
C ILE A 10 21.34 -26.43 -1.88
N SER A 11 22.47 -25.73 -2.00
CA SER A 11 22.55 -24.38 -2.55
C SER A 11 22.16 -24.34 -4.02
N GLU A 12 22.73 -25.22 -4.85
CA GLU A 12 22.39 -25.30 -6.28
C GLU A 12 20.92 -25.60 -6.51
N ARG A 13 20.31 -26.45 -5.68
CA ARG A 13 18.87 -26.76 -5.75
C ARG A 13 18.01 -25.59 -5.29
N ALA A 14 18.47 -24.81 -4.31
CA ALA A 14 17.77 -23.59 -3.88
C ALA A 14 17.82 -22.54 -4.97
N ASP A 15 18.99 -22.33 -5.59
CA ASP A 15 19.18 -21.38 -6.69
C ASP A 15 18.29 -21.73 -7.91
N GLU A 16 18.20 -23.01 -8.26
CA GLU A 16 17.32 -23.49 -9.35
C GLU A 16 15.82 -23.22 -9.05
N LEU A 17 15.38 -23.46 -7.81
CA LEU A 17 14.00 -23.21 -7.40
C LEU A 17 13.69 -21.70 -7.36
N GLU A 18 14.64 -20.90 -6.91
CA GLU A 18 14.50 -19.44 -6.90
C GLU A 18 14.38 -18.89 -8.31
N GLU A 19 15.24 -19.36 -9.24
CA GLU A 19 15.16 -18.98 -10.65
C GLU A 19 13.82 -19.38 -11.28
N GLN A 20 13.33 -20.60 -10.98
CA GLN A 20 12.01 -21.05 -11.44
C GLN A 20 10.90 -20.15 -10.91
N MET A 21 10.88 -19.86 -9.62
CA MET A 21 9.91 -18.97 -8.99
C MET A 21 9.95 -17.57 -9.59
N MET A 22 11.15 -17.03 -9.83
CA MET A 22 11.33 -15.72 -10.46
C MET A 22 10.76 -15.68 -11.89
N ASN A 23 10.98 -16.75 -12.66
CA ASN A 23 10.43 -16.86 -14.01
C ASN A 23 8.91 -16.96 -14.00
N GLU A 24 8.32 -17.75 -13.09
CA GLU A 24 6.86 -17.85 -12.94
C GLU A 24 6.20 -16.52 -12.55
N LEU A 25 6.86 -15.73 -11.69
CA LEU A 25 6.36 -14.40 -11.35
C LEU A 25 6.56 -13.36 -12.45
N ALA A 26 7.64 -13.46 -13.22
CA ALA A 26 7.85 -12.58 -14.37
C ALA A 26 6.72 -12.72 -15.41
N GLU A 27 6.04 -13.87 -15.43
CA GLU A 27 4.86 -14.09 -16.28
C GLU A 27 3.61 -13.35 -15.77
N ARG A 28 3.56 -12.99 -14.47
CA ARG A 28 2.37 -12.43 -13.83
C ARG A 28 2.72 -11.24 -12.96
N VAL A 29 2.92 -10.08 -13.55
CA VAL A 29 3.13 -8.84 -12.79
C VAL A 29 1.82 -8.08 -12.67
N ALA A 30 1.36 -7.92 -11.43
CA ALA A 30 0.33 -6.94 -11.14
C ALA A 30 0.96 -5.55 -11.13
N THR A 31 0.63 -4.73 -12.12
CA THR A 31 1.13 -3.35 -12.24
C THR A 31 0.47 -2.41 -11.25
N LYS A 32 -0.71 -2.80 -10.75
CA LYS A 32 -1.53 -2.09 -9.77
C LYS A 32 -2.20 -3.08 -8.83
N SER A 33 -2.68 -2.62 -7.69
CA SER A 33 -3.39 -3.48 -6.75
C SER A 33 -4.67 -4.07 -7.35
N VAL A 34 -5.06 -5.25 -6.85
CA VAL A 34 -6.31 -5.90 -7.27
C VAL A 34 -7.53 -5.05 -6.95
N LEU A 35 -7.48 -4.24 -5.87
CA LEU A 35 -8.55 -3.32 -5.52
C LEU A 35 -8.77 -2.28 -6.62
N PHE A 36 -7.69 -1.75 -7.18
CA PHE A 36 -7.77 -0.85 -8.32
C PHE A 36 -8.43 -1.52 -9.54
N GLY A 37 -8.01 -2.75 -9.86
CA GLY A 37 -8.59 -3.52 -10.96
C GLY A 37 -10.07 -3.80 -10.77
N MET A 38 -10.52 -4.01 -9.53
CA MET A 38 -11.94 -4.19 -9.21
C MET A 38 -12.74 -2.88 -9.38
N ALA A 39 -12.18 -1.76 -8.95
CA ALA A 39 -12.85 -0.46 -9.06
C ALA A 39 -13.05 -0.02 -10.51
N ASP A 40 -12.06 -0.27 -11.37
CA ASP A 40 -12.10 0.09 -12.79
C ASP A 40 -12.71 -1.01 -13.68
N GLY A 41 -13.08 -2.15 -13.11
CA GLY A 41 -13.52 -3.33 -13.88
C GLY A 41 -12.41 -3.94 -14.76
N LYS A 42 -11.16 -3.58 -14.50
CA LYS A 42 -9.99 -4.06 -15.26
C LYS A 42 -8.92 -4.56 -14.31
N ILE A 43 -8.59 -5.82 -14.41
CA ILE A 43 -7.38 -6.39 -13.80
C ILE A 43 -6.31 -6.40 -14.88
N GLU A 44 -5.44 -5.41 -14.87
CA GLU A 44 -4.30 -5.40 -15.77
C GLU A 44 -3.20 -6.30 -15.21
N MET A 45 -3.19 -7.53 -15.68
CA MET A 45 -2.05 -8.43 -15.52
C MET A 45 -1.18 -8.30 -16.74
N MET A 46 0.05 -7.80 -16.59
CA MET A 46 1.02 -7.82 -17.70
C MET A 46 1.71 -9.18 -17.73
N ASN A 47 1.72 -9.79 -18.90
CA ASN A 47 2.41 -11.05 -19.12
C ASN A 47 3.90 -10.80 -19.35
N GLY A 48 4.73 -11.13 -18.36
CA GLY A 48 6.17 -10.99 -18.44
C GLY A 48 6.83 -11.89 -19.48
N PHE A 49 6.19 -13.04 -19.78
CA PHE A 49 6.67 -13.96 -20.79
C PHE A 49 6.65 -13.32 -22.20
N ASP A 50 5.56 -12.67 -22.57
CA ASP A 50 5.46 -11.98 -23.86
C ASP A 50 6.47 -10.83 -23.97
N PHE A 51 6.69 -10.11 -22.87
CA PHE A 51 7.73 -9.09 -22.83
C PHE A 51 9.13 -9.68 -23.09
N LYS A 52 9.50 -10.76 -22.36
CA LYS A 52 10.80 -11.42 -22.50
C LYS A 52 11.00 -12.02 -23.89
N LYS A 53 9.96 -12.63 -24.45
CA LYS A 53 9.97 -13.16 -25.82
C LYS A 53 10.27 -12.09 -26.88
N ASN A 54 9.70 -10.89 -26.70
CA ASN A 54 9.88 -9.78 -27.62
C ASN A 54 11.14 -8.94 -27.31
N ASN A 55 11.76 -9.13 -26.16
CA ASN A 55 12.93 -8.39 -25.68
C ASN A 55 13.93 -9.32 -24.96
N PRO A 56 14.51 -10.31 -25.66
CA PRO A 56 15.31 -11.36 -25.03
C PRO A 56 16.54 -10.83 -24.27
N ASP A 57 17.09 -9.70 -24.71
CA ASP A 57 18.30 -9.09 -24.13
C ASP A 57 18.01 -8.11 -22.99
N LYS A 58 16.74 -7.92 -22.59
CA LYS A 58 16.38 -7.01 -21.50
C LYS A 58 16.08 -7.78 -20.21
N TYR A 59 16.74 -7.36 -19.14
CA TYR A 59 16.57 -7.89 -17.80
C TYR A 59 15.80 -6.87 -16.96
N PHE A 60 14.51 -7.11 -16.70
CA PHE A 60 13.69 -6.19 -15.91
C PHE A 60 13.74 -6.45 -14.40
N LEU A 61 14.42 -7.53 -13.99
CA LEU A 61 14.55 -7.90 -12.58
C LEU A 61 15.66 -7.14 -11.84
N MET A 62 16.61 -6.55 -12.59
CA MET A 62 17.81 -5.97 -11.97
C MET A 62 17.63 -4.53 -11.50
N ASN A 63 17.11 -3.63 -12.32
CA ASN A 63 17.08 -2.19 -12.02
C ASN A 63 15.75 -1.52 -12.34
N ALA A 64 15.04 -1.99 -13.33
CA ALA A 64 13.75 -1.43 -13.74
C ALA A 64 12.92 -2.50 -14.44
N ASP A 65 11.62 -2.53 -14.16
CA ASP A 65 10.68 -3.26 -14.99
C ASP A 65 10.19 -2.32 -16.09
N PRO A 66 10.51 -2.57 -17.37
CA PRO A 66 10.14 -1.68 -18.47
C PRO A 66 8.62 -1.64 -18.72
N ARG A 67 7.84 -2.51 -18.09
CA ARG A 67 6.38 -2.50 -18.12
C ARG A 67 5.79 -1.46 -17.16
N LEU A 68 6.59 -0.95 -16.22
CA LEU A 68 6.18 0.06 -15.24
C LEU A 68 6.77 1.43 -15.57
N PRO A 69 6.10 2.52 -15.18
CA PRO A 69 6.69 3.84 -15.24
C PRO A 69 8.03 3.87 -14.51
N GLN A 70 9.03 4.45 -15.14
CA GLN A 70 10.37 4.54 -14.57
C GLN A 70 10.36 5.41 -13.31
N MET A 71 10.97 4.91 -12.24
CA MET A 71 11.17 5.68 -11.01
C MET A 71 12.48 6.49 -11.11
N PRO A 72 12.53 7.70 -10.52
CA PRO A 72 13.78 8.44 -10.43
C PRO A 72 14.79 7.72 -9.51
N ALA A 73 16.07 8.05 -9.65
CA ALA A 73 17.14 7.46 -8.84
C ALA A 73 16.99 7.75 -7.33
N LYS A 74 16.38 8.88 -6.99
CA LYS A 74 16.05 9.29 -5.61
C LYS A 74 14.54 9.53 -5.53
N PRO A 75 13.72 8.47 -5.39
CA PRO A 75 12.28 8.61 -5.44
C PRO A 75 11.75 9.30 -4.18
N THR A 76 10.81 10.18 -4.39
CA THR A 76 10.02 10.83 -3.34
C THR A 76 8.71 10.10 -3.09
N LEU A 77 8.04 10.38 -1.98
CA LEU A 77 6.69 9.90 -1.73
C LEU A 77 5.74 10.23 -2.90
N LEU A 78 5.87 11.44 -3.45
CA LEU A 78 5.02 11.87 -4.59
C LEU A 78 5.27 11.04 -5.85
N ASP A 79 6.48 10.55 -6.06
CA ASP A 79 6.78 9.65 -7.19
C ASP A 79 6.10 8.29 -7.01
N PHE A 80 6.00 7.78 -5.77
CA PHE A 80 5.23 6.58 -5.47
C PHE A 80 3.74 6.79 -5.69
N PHE A 81 3.17 7.92 -5.27
CA PHE A 81 1.78 8.25 -5.57
C PHE A 81 1.48 8.28 -7.06
N ARG A 82 2.37 8.87 -7.85
CA ARG A 82 2.19 8.99 -9.31
C ARG A 82 2.36 7.66 -10.05
N ASN A 83 3.29 6.81 -9.60
CA ASN A 83 3.80 5.71 -10.42
C ASN A 83 3.57 4.31 -9.83
N ARG A 84 3.22 4.17 -8.55
CA ARG A 84 3.13 2.86 -7.89
C ARG A 84 1.85 2.62 -7.11
N PHE A 85 1.27 3.63 -6.51
CA PHE A 85 0.04 3.44 -5.74
C PHE A 85 -1.17 3.35 -6.66
N ALA A 86 -1.91 2.25 -6.53
CA ALA A 86 -3.24 2.14 -7.06
C ALA A 86 -4.22 2.96 -6.20
N SER A 87 -5.43 3.16 -6.67
CA SER A 87 -6.49 3.88 -5.92
C SER A 87 -6.10 5.29 -5.47
N LEU A 88 -5.19 5.95 -6.18
CA LEU A 88 -4.76 7.31 -5.86
C LEU A 88 -5.94 8.26 -5.68
N ASN A 89 -6.95 8.16 -6.55
CA ASN A 89 -8.13 9.01 -6.49
C ASN A 89 -8.87 8.89 -5.15
N HIS A 90 -9.03 7.67 -4.61
CA HIS A 90 -9.60 7.43 -3.30
C HIS A 90 -8.80 8.10 -2.18
N LEU A 91 -7.49 7.92 -2.17
CA LEU A 91 -6.60 8.53 -1.18
C LEU A 91 -6.68 10.06 -1.20
N LEU A 92 -6.69 10.65 -2.40
CA LEU A 92 -6.83 12.09 -2.58
C LEU A 92 -8.21 12.60 -2.16
N GLN A 93 -9.29 11.86 -2.41
CA GLN A 93 -10.64 12.21 -1.96
C GLN A 93 -10.72 12.20 -0.44
N SER A 94 -10.18 11.17 0.23
CA SER A 94 -10.15 11.07 1.68
C SER A 94 -9.39 12.24 2.31
N ALA A 95 -8.21 12.55 1.81
CA ALA A 95 -7.42 13.69 2.26
C ALA A 95 -8.12 15.05 2.00
N ASN A 96 -8.74 15.21 0.84
CA ASN A 96 -9.48 16.42 0.48
C ASN A 96 -10.73 16.62 1.37
N LEU A 97 -11.43 15.53 1.70
CA LEU A 97 -12.57 15.59 2.63
C LEU A 97 -12.10 16.00 4.03
N ALA A 98 -11.00 15.41 4.53
CA ALA A 98 -10.41 15.78 5.80
C ALA A 98 -9.99 17.26 5.83
N LEU A 99 -9.40 17.76 4.73
CA LEU A 99 -9.05 19.18 4.60
C LEU A 99 -10.26 20.09 4.62
N LYS A 100 -11.33 19.75 3.88
CA LYS A 100 -12.60 20.50 3.86
C LYS A 100 -13.31 20.50 5.21
N ASN A 101 -13.19 19.43 5.97
CA ASN A 101 -13.72 19.32 7.33
C ASN A 101 -12.87 20.08 8.37
N GLY A 102 -11.81 20.76 7.96
CA GLY A 102 -10.96 21.59 8.82
C GLY A 102 -10.06 20.80 9.75
N HIS A 103 -9.77 19.53 9.44
CA HIS A 103 -8.85 18.73 10.25
C HIS A 103 -7.40 19.23 10.10
N ASN A 104 -6.59 18.98 11.13
CA ASN A 104 -5.18 19.34 11.09
C ASN A 104 -4.39 18.53 10.06
N GLU A 105 -3.21 19.01 9.68
CA GLU A 105 -2.40 18.41 8.62
C GLU A 105 -1.98 16.97 8.90
N LYS A 106 -1.82 16.55 10.14
CA LYS A 106 -1.50 15.16 10.49
C LYS A 106 -2.64 14.22 10.12
N ILE A 107 -3.88 14.63 10.37
CA ILE A 107 -5.07 13.87 10.00
C ILE A 107 -5.22 13.84 8.47
N VAL A 108 -5.02 14.96 7.80
CA VAL A 108 -5.05 15.02 6.33
C VAL A 108 -3.98 14.11 5.73
N LEU A 109 -2.75 14.14 6.25
CA LEU A 109 -1.68 13.23 5.82
C LEU A 109 -2.02 11.77 6.14
N ALA A 110 -2.59 11.49 7.31
CA ALA A 110 -3.00 10.13 7.66
C ALA A 110 -4.09 9.61 6.70
N CYS A 111 -5.06 10.45 6.31
CA CYS A 111 -6.05 10.11 5.28
C CYS A 111 -5.40 9.86 3.91
N LEU A 112 -4.38 10.62 3.55
CA LEU A 112 -3.64 10.41 2.30
C LEU A 112 -2.87 9.09 2.29
N LEU A 113 -2.44 8.60 3.45
CA LEU A 113 -1.56 7.43 3.59
C LEU A 113 -2.29 6.16 4.08
N HIS A 114 -3.56 6.24 4.49
CA HIS A 114 -4.22 5.16 5.24
C HIS A 114 -4.25 3.83 4.49
N ASP A 115 -4.46 3.86 3.20
CA ASP A 115 -4.63 2.68 2.34
C ASP A 115 -3.41 2.40 1.44
N ILE A 116 -2.23 2.98 1.71
CA ILE A 116 -1.04 2.67 0.90
C ILE A 116 -0.66 1.18 0.97
N GLY A 117 -0.97 0.50 2.07
CA GLY A 117 -0.83 -0.94 2.19
C GLY A 117 -1.68 -1.69 1.16
N VAL A 118 -2.96 -1.32 0.98
CA VAL A 118 -3.84 -1.87 -0.06
C VAL A 118 -3.34 -1.49 -1.44
N ALA A 119 -3.00 -0.22 -1.63
CA ALA A 119 -2.49 0.32 -2.89
C ALA A 119 -1.18 -0.34 -3.34
N SER A 120 -0.46 -0.97 -2.42
CA SER A 120 0.82 -1.67 -2.66
C SER A 120 0.71 -3.20 -2.59
N PHE A 121 -0.42 -3.77 -2.98
CA PHE A 121 -0.67 -5.23 -3.11
C PHE A 121 -0.97 -6.01 -1.83
N ILE A 122 -0.96 -5.38 -0.66
CA ILE A 122 -1.26 -6.04 0.62
C ILE A 122 -2.66 -5.66 1.08
N ARG A 123 -3.62 -6.59 0.99
CA ARG A 123 -5.01 -6.34 1.37
C ARG A 123 -5.30 -6.62 2.84
N CYS A 124 -4.77 -7.73 3.31
CA CYS A 124 -4.96 -8.20 4.66
C CYS A 124 -4.11 -7.34 5.59
N ASP A 125 -4.71 -6.85 6.66
CA ASP A 125 -4.04 -6.01 7.64
C ASP A 125 -3.30 -4.80 7.02
N HIS A 126 -3.90 -4.19 6.01
CA HIS A 126 -3.29 -3.08 5.27
C HIS A 126 -2.93 -1.88 6.17
N GLY A 127 -3.71 -1.61 7.21
CA GLY A 127 -3.39 -0.57 8.19
C GLY A 127 -2.10 -0.87 8.95
N TYR A 128 -1.88 -2.13 9.34
CA TYR A 128 -0.63 -2.56 9.96
C TYR A 128 0.57 -2.39 9.03
N TRP A 129 0.48 -2.92 7.82
CA TRP A 129 1.56 -2.85 6.84
C TRP A 129 1.84 -1.41 6.36
N GLY A 130 0.78 -0.65 6.09
CA GLY A 130 0.90 0.77 5.73
C GLY A 130 1.60 1.58 6.83
N ALA A 131 1.23 1.37 8.09
CA ALA A 131 1.88 2.03 9.22
C ALA A 131 3.37 1.70 9.31
N GLN A 132 3.77 0.43 9.14
CA GLN A 132 5.18 0.04 9.12
C GLN A 132 5.98 0.74 8.02
N MET A 133 5.38 0.88 6.84
CA MET A 133 6.04 1.56 5.72
C MET A 133 6.36 3.03 6.00
N ILE A 134 5.47 3.72 6.70
CA ILE A 134 5.57 5.17 6.91
C ILE A 134 6.18 5.58 8.26
N GLU A 135 6.22 4.68 9.24
CA GLU A 135 6.65 4.98 10.61
C GLU A 135 7.97 5.78 10.68
N PRO A 136 9.03 5.48 9.91
CA PRO A 136 10.28 6.25 9.97
C PRO A 136 10.16 7.69 9.48
N TYR A 137 9.10 8.03 8.74
CA TYR A 137 9.01 9.26 7.96
C TYR A 137 7.93 10.23 8.44
N VAL A 138 7.07 9.81 9.34
CA VAL A 138 5.95 10.62 9.84
C VAL A 138 5.98 10.76 11.37
N ASP A 139 5.13 11.61 11.92
CA ASP A 139 4.87 11.61 13.35
C ASP A 139 4.22 10.30 13.81
N GLU A 140 4.53 9.90 15.05
CA GLU A 140 3.96 8.70 15.68
C GLU A 140 2.42 8.70 15.67
N GLU A 141 1.78 9.85 15.81
CA GLU A 141 0.33 9.98 15.71
C GLU A 141 -0.18 9.55 14.33
N VAL A 142 0.51 9.91 13.25
CA VAL A 142 0.12 9.57 11.87
C VAL A 142 0.23 8.08 11.63
N SER A 143 1.37 7.47 11.94
CA SER A 143 1.57 6.03 11.77
C SER A 143 0.63 5.21 12.64
N TRP A 144 0.40 5.64 13.88
CA TRP A 144 -0.55 5.01 14.79
C TRP A 144 -2.00 5.11 14.25
N ALA A 145 -2.39 6.27 13.75
CA ALA A 145 -3.74 6.47 13.18
C ALA A 145 -3.95 5.57 11.96
N VAL A 146 -2.97 5.50 11.05
CA VAL A 146 -3.01 4.59 9.91
C VAL A 146 -3.09 3.13 10.35
N ARG A 147 -2.34 2.73 11.38
CA ARG A 147 -2.40 1.36 11.91
C ARG A 147 -3.79 0.98 12.43
N MET A 148 -4.44 1.88 13.18
CA MET A 148 -5.67 1.56 13.91
C MET A 148 -6.95 1.79 13.11
N HIS A 149 -6.91 2.58 12.02
CA HIS A 149 -8.12 2.89 11.25
C HIS A 149 -8.86 1.63 10.79
N GLN A 150 -8.14 0.60 10.36
CA GLN A 150 -8.74 -0.63 9.85
C GLN A 150 -9.59 -1.34 10.91
N ALA A 151 -9.10 -1.47 12.15
CA ALA A 151 -9.87 -2.07 13.23
C ALA A 151 -11.11 -1.25 13.57
N LEU A 152 -10.98 0.09 13.58
CA LEU A 152 -12.07 1.00 13.90
C LEU A 152 -13.20 0.97 12.87
N ARG A 153 -12.94 0.59 11.62
CA ARG A 153 -13.97 0.48 10.57
C ARG A 153 -15.09 -0.52 10.91
N PHE A 154 -14.81 -1.53 11.72
CA PHE A 154 -15.79 -2.53 12.12
C PHE A 154 -16.69 -2.13 13.28
N PHE A 155 -16.46 -0.98 13.90
CA PHE A 155 -17.19 -0.54 15.08
C PHE A 155 -17.78 0.86 14.86
N PRO A 156 -19.10 1.03 14.99
CA PRO A 156 -19.73 2.34 14.85
C PRO A 156 -19.31 3.28 15.98
N ASP A 157 -19.37 4.58 15.70
CA ASP A 157 -19.14 5.64 16.68
C ASP A 157 -20.12 6.80 16.44
N PRO A 158 -21.27 6.80 17.12
CA PRO A 158 -22.28 7.83 16.97
C PRO A 158 -21.81 9.26 17.33
N SER A 159 -20.74 9.38 18.13
CA SER A 159 -20.23 10.70 18.54
C SER A 159 -19.68 11.53 17.38
N VAL A 160 -19.27 10.85 16.31
CA VAL A 160 -18.78 11.46 15.05
C VAL A 160 -19.63 11.08 13.84
N GLY A 161 -20.81 10.49 14.07
CA GLY A 161 -21.70 10.08 12.98
C GLY A 161 -21.19 8.90 12.16
N TYR A 162 -20.26 8.09 12.69
CA TYR A 162 -19.74 6.92 11.99
C TYR A 162 -20.68 5.73 12.19
N GLU A 163 -21.26 5.26 11.12
CA GLU A 163 -22.08 4.04 11.08
C GLU A 163 -21.29 2.86 10.50
N TYR A 164 -21.74 1.63 10.82
CA TYR A 164 -21.16 0.45 10.21
C TYR A 164 -21.43 0.46 8.70
N PRO A 165 -20.41 0.37 7.83
CA PRO A 165 -20.59 0.59 6.39
C PRO A 165 -21.54 -0.43 5.75
N GLN A 166 -22.50 0.03 4.96
CA GLN A 166 -23.43 -0.84 4.22
C GLN A 166 -22.68 -1.82 3.30
N MET A 167 -21.55 -1.40 2.73
CA MET A 167 -20.68 -2.25 1.92
C MET A 167 -20.18 -3.47 2.72
N TYR A 168 -19.91 -3.30 4.02
CA TYR A 168 -19.49 -4.42 4.88
C TYR A 168 -20.62 -5.38 5.15
N ILE A 169 -21.84 -4.87 5.35
CA ILE A 169 -23.04 -5.71 5.47
C ILE A 169 -23.24 -6.53 4.18
N ASN A 170 -23.09 -5.90 3.04
CA ASN A 170 -23.24 -6.55 1.73
C ASN A 170 -22.16 -7.63 1.48
N ASN A 171 -20.94 -7.41 1.95
CA ASN A 171 -19.81 -8.32 1.70
C ASN A 171 -19.67 -9.43 2.76
N PHE A 172 -19.97 -9.12 4.03
CA PHE A 172 -19.71 -10.04 5.15
C PHE A 172 -21.00 -10.53 5.85
N GLY A 173 -22.14 -9.90 5.57
CA GLY A 173 -23.40 -10.13 6.27
C GLY A 173 -23.60 -9.24 7.48
N ALA A 174 -24.87 -9.05 7.86
CA ALA A 174 -25.24 -8.21 9.01
C ALA A 174 -24.76 -8.78 10.37
N ASP A 175 -24.60 -10.09 10.45
CA ASP A 175 -24.20 -10.81 11.68
C ASP A 175 -22.70 -11.09 11.75
N TYR A 176 -21.89 -10.48 10.85
CA TYR A 176 -20.45 -10.71 10.83
C TYR A 176 -19.82 -10.26 12.15
N LYS A 177 -18.99 -11.15 12.70
CA LYS A 177 -18.21 -10.89 13.91
C LYS A 177 -16.76 -10.70 13.53
N PRO A 178 -16.17 -9.53 13.80
CA PRO A 178 -14.75 -9.31 13.53
C PRO A 178 -13.86 -10.33 14.24
N GLU A 179 -12.74 -10.66 13.62
CA GLU A 179 -11.74 -11.56 14.20
C GLU A 179 -11.27 -11.07 15.57
N PRO A 180 -10.92 -11.99 16.50
CA PRO A 180 -10.54 -11.61 17.86
C PRO A 180 -9.42 -10.58 17.96
N TYR A 181 -8.49 -10.55 17.01
CA TYR A 181 -7.40 -9.55 17.01
C TYR A 181 -7.93 -8.16 16.64
N ILE A 182 -8.90 -8.04 15.74
CA ILE A 182 -9.57 -6.77 15.39
C ILE A 182 -10.31 -6.21 16.62
N VAL A 183 -11.01 -7.09 17.36
CA VAL A 183 -11.69 -6.68 18.62
C VAL A 183 -10.66 -6.16 19.64
N ARG A 184 -9.53 -6.87 19.82
CA ARG A 184 -8.47 -6.42 20.74
C ARG A 184 -7.84 -5.09 20.31
N ASP A 185 -7.64 -4.89 19.01
CA ASP A 185 -7.10 -3.63 18.49
C ASP A 185 -8.10 -2.47 18.68
N TYR A 186 -9.40 -2.72 18.48
CA TYR A 186 -10.44 -1.74 18.79
C TYR A 186 -10.44 -1.37 20.28
N GLU A 187 -10.44 -2.36 21.20
CA GLU A 187 -10.44 -2.13 22.64
C GLU A 187 -9.19 -1.34 23.09
N ARG A 188 -8.06 -1.58 22.47
CA ARG A 188 -6.83 -0.83 22.70
C ARG A 188 -6.93 0.60 22.15
N ALA A 189 -7.49 0.77 20.97
CA ALA A 189 -7.57 2.06 20.28
C ALA A 189 -8.56 3.01 20.96
N ARG A 190 -9.75 2.53 21.38
CA ARG A 190 -10.82 3.37 21.93
C ARG A 190 -10.44 4.18 23.16
N ASN A 191 -9.43 3.77 23.88
CA ASN A 191 -8.93 4.44 25.09
C ASN A 191 -7.60 5.17 24.86
N HIS A 192 -7.12 5.21 23.61
CA HIS A 192 -5.84 5.84 23.32
C HIS A 192 -5.98 7.34 23.06
N LYS A 193 -4.95 8.12 23.41
CA LYS A 193 -4.93 9.59 23.22
C LYS A 193 -5.18 10.03 21.76
N TRP A 194 -4.82 9.18 20.78
CA TRP A 194 -5.00 9.44 19.36
C TRP A 194 -6.21 8.71 18.75
N TYR A 195 -7.14 8.23 19.58
CA TYR A 195 -8.35 7.55 19.07
C TYR A 195 -9.04 8.35 17.95
N MET A 196 -9.22 9.66 18.19
CA MET A 196 -9.90 10.50 17.22
C MET A 196 -9.12 10.66 15.91
N SER A 197 -7.80 10.64 15.94
CA SER A 197 -6.99 10.70 14.72
C SER A 197 -7.24 9.49 13.81
N ALA A 198 -7.29 8.28 14.37
CA ALA A 198 -7.63 7.07 13.62
C ALA A 198 -9.12 7.03 13.24
N ARG A 199 -10.02 7.46 14.13
CA ARG A 199 -11.46 7.50 13.87
C ARG A 199 -11.82 8.45 12.73
N LEU A 200 -11.16 9.61 12.65
CA LEU A 200 -11.39 10.58 11.58
C LEU A 200 -10.89 10.08 10.22
N ILE A 201 -9.91 9.18 10.16
CA ILE A 201 -9.60 8.46 8.91
C ILE A 201 -10.85 7.71 8.45
N CYS A 202 -11.47 6.89 9.31
CA CYS A 202 -12.65 6.12 8.95
C CYS A 202 -13.82 7.00 8.47
N VAL A 203 -14.04 8.15 9.14
CA VAL A 203 -15.10 9.10 8.75
C VAL A 203 -14.85 9.70 7.38
N ASN A 204 -13.60 10.03 7.06
CA ASN A 204 -13.24 10.66 5.78
C ASN A 204 -13.02 9.65 4.65
N ASP A 205 -12.95 8.36 4.97
CA ASP A 205 -12.75 7.28 4.01
C ASP A 205 -14.07 6.80 3.36
N ILE A 206 -15.14 6.68 4.15
CA ILE A 206 -16.40 6.03 3.75
C ILE A 206 -17.03 6.60 2.47
N TYR A 207 -16.92 7.91 2.25
CA TYR A 207 -17.62 8.61 1.16
C TYR A 207 -16.69 9.04 0.03
N THR A 208 -15.55 8.39 -0.13
CA THR A 208 -14.46 8.86 -1.00
C THR A 208 -14.19 7.94 -2.20
N PHE A 209 -15.26 7.39 -2.75
CA PHE A 209 -15.24 6.55 -3.96
C PHE A 209 -16.03 7.17 -5.12
N ASP A 210 -16.14 8.48 -5.18
CA ASP A 210 -16.81 9.17 -6.30
C ASP A 210 -15.90 9.14 -7.55
N PRO A 211 -16.30 8.45 -8.63
CA PRO A 211 -15.50 8.37 -9.85
C PRO A 211 -15.41 9.72 -10.59
N ASN A 212 -16.27 10.67 -10.26
CA ASN A 212 -16.31 12.00 -10.89
C ASN A 212 -15.58 13.06 -10.05
N ALA A 213 -15.07 12.71 -8.87
CA ALA A 213 -14.37 13.66 -8.03
C ALA A 213 -13.10 14.17 -8.71
N LYS A 214 -12.96 15.48 -8.77
CA LYS A 214 -11.76 16.16 -9.29
C LYS A 214 -10.86 16.49 -8.10
N VAL A 215 -9.86 15.67 -7.88
CA VAL A 215 -8.83 15.86 -6.85
C VAL A 215 -7.45 15.74 -7.49
N ASN A 216 -6.51 16.57 -7.05
CA ASN A 216 -5.17 16.62 -7.61
C ASN A 216 -4.14 16.34 -6.51
N LEU A 217 -3.14 15.52 -6.80
CA LEU A 217 -2.02 15.29 -5.91
C LEU A 217 -1.23 16.57 -5.61
N ASP A 218 -1.18 17.48 -6.57
CA ASP A 218 -0.44 18.73 -6.42
C ASP A 218 -1.01 19.64 -5.31
N ASP A 219 -2.28 19.48 -4.95
CA ASP A 219 -2.91 20.20 -3.83
C ASP A 219 -2.34 19.79 -2.45
N PHE A 220 -1.60 18.67 -2.38
CA PHE A 220 -1.03 18.11 -1.15
C PHE A 220 0.49 18.20 -1.07
N VAL A 221 1.17 18.69 -2.10
CA VAL A 221 2.65 18.73 -2.16
C VAL A 221 3.25 19.46 -0.96
N ASP A 222 2.74 20.63 -0.65
CA ASP A 222 3.24 21.45 0.48
C ASP A 222 2.95 20.80 1.83
N LEU A 223 1.78 20.17 1.98
CA LEU A 223 1.40 19.45 3.19
C LEU A 223 2.31 18.25 3.40
N VAL A 224 2.54 17.46 2.36
CA VAL A 224 3.48 16.33 2.40
C VAL A 224 4.88 16.83 2.76
N GLY A 225 5.35 17.90 2.13
CA GLY A 225 6.67 18.48 2.41
C GLY A 225 6.88 18.93 3.86
N ARG A 226 5.81 19.36 4.55
CA ARG A 226 5.88 19.75 5.96
C ARG A 226 5.77 18.59 6.94
N ASN A 227 5.10 17.49 6.57
CA ASN A 227 4.70 16.44 7.51
C ASN A 227 5.32 15.07 7.21
N PHE A 228 6.03 14.92 6.10
CA PHE A 228 6.73 13.70 5.72
C PHE A 228 8.22 13.95 5.60
N ARG A 229 9.01 13.21 6.38
CA ARG A 229 10.49 13.29 6.34
C ARG A 229 11.01 12.56 5.10
N GLN A 230 11.20 13.32 4.03
CA GLN A 230 11.73 12.78 2.78
C GLN A 230 13.24 12.51 2.92
N PRO A 231 13.71 11.24 2.75
CA PRO A 231 15.14 10.94 2.77
C PRO A 231 15.88 11.59 1.60
N GLU A 232 17.09 12.11 1.86
CA GLU A 232 17.94 12.70 0.82
C GLU A 232 18.40 11.68 -0.22
N GLU A 233 18.55 10.43 0.21
CA GLU A 233 18.92 9.29 -0.65
C GLU A 233 17.76 8.85 -1.54
N GLY A 234 16.53 9.21 -1.19
CA GLY A 234 15.28 8.74 -1.76
C GLY A 234 14.63 7.62 -0.96
N LEU A 235 13.31 7.53 -1.01
CA LEU A 235 12.56 6.46 -0.35
C LEU A 235 12.99 5.07 -0.87
N GLY A 236 13.35 4.21 0.06
CA GLY A 236 13.85 2.88 -0.20
C GLY A 236 15.37 2.77 -0.31
N PHE A 237 16.10 3.89 -0.30
CA PHE A 237 17.57 3.92 -0.38
C PHE A 237 18.22 4.47 0.89
N ASP A 238 17.43 4.90 1.84
CA ASP A 238 17.84 5.33 3.18
C ASP A 238 18.09 4.11 4.09
N ASP A 239 18.68 4.37 5.25
CA ASP A 239 18.97 3.36 6.28
C ASP A 239 17.80 3.12 7.25
N SER A 240 16.57 3.23 6.76
CA SER A 240 15.39 2.97 7.58
C SER A 240 15.00 1.49 7.59
N PRO A 241 14.35 1.01 8.67
CA PRO A 241 13.92 -0.39 8.75
C PRO A 241 12.84 -0.74 7.73
N SER A 242 12.20 0.24 7.09
CA SER A 242 11.17 0.03 6.06
C SER A 242 11.66 0.29 4.63
N ALA A 243 12.93 0.64 4.43
CA ALA A 243 13.48 0.95 3.11
C ALA A 243 13.24 -0.17 2.09
N HIS A 244 13.39 -1.44 2.51
CA HIS A 244 13.16 -2.59 1.63
C HIS A 244 11.70 -2.71 1.16
N MET A 245 10.72 -2.28 1.96
CA MET A 245 9.31 -2.28 1.56
C MET A 245 9.06 -1.32 0.39
N TRP A 246 9.68 -0.14 0.44
CA TRP A 246 9.63 0.84 -0.65
C TRP A 246 10.34 0.32 -1.91
N ARG A 247 11.48 -0.36 -1.77
CA ARG A 247 12.16 -1.01 -2.91
C ARG A 247 11.30 -2.10 -3.55
N THR A 248 10.58 -2.89 -2.75
CA THR A 248 9.63 -3.89 -3.28
C THR A 248 8.55 -3.24 -4.15
N LEU A 249 8.09 -2.03 -3.81
CA LEU A 249 7.14 -1.29 -4.65
C LEU A 249 7.78 -0.71 -5.91
N MET A 250 9.06 -0.33 -5.83
CA MET A 250 9.79 0.14 -7.01
C MET A 250 9.99 -0.98 -8.03
N TRP A 251 10.27 -2.17 -7.55
CA TRP A 251 10.56 -3.36 -8.33
C TRP A 251 9.68 -4.54 -7.91
N PRO A 252 8.37 -4.49 -8.23
CA PRO A 252 7.41 -5.47 -7.71
C PRO A 252 7.65 -6.91 -8.21
N THR A 253 8.51 -7.10 -9.19
CA THR A 253 8.94 -8.41 -9.70
C THR A 253 10.19 -8.95 -9.02
N ARG A 254 10.77 -8.19 -8.10
CA ARG A 254 11.99 -8.58 -7.39
C ARG A 254 11.64 -9.10 -6.00
N TYR A 255 12.09 -10.30 -5.68
CA TYR A 255 11.79 -10.97 -4.39
C TYR A 255 12.66 -10.51 -3.24
N LEU A 256 13.93 -10.33 -3.49
CA LEU A 256 14.94 -10.04 -2.48
C LEU A 256 15.74 -8.80 -2.85
#